data_af63f783a1a062854e4a088fcf3796c0
#
_entry.id   af63f783a1a062854e4a088fcf3796c0
#
_cell.length_a   1.000
_cell.length_b   1.000
_cell.length_c   1.000
_cell.angle_alpha   90.00
_cell.angle_beta   90.00
_cell.angle_gamma   90.00
#
_symmetry.space_group_name_H-M   'P 1'
#
loop_
_entity.id
_entity.type
_entity.pdbx_description
1 polymer ?
#
loop_
_entity_poly.entity_id
_entity_poly.type
_entity_poly.pdbx_seq_one_letter_code
_entity_poly.pdbx_strand_id
1 'polypeptide(L)'
;MDTTSEIVFGCENLAMNTDEIKNRLNYVVNDFKLQHLLDKNIFKLSGGEKQKIAGASVSAVFPDIFVLDEPSSNLDSESSWDLEDIIKKWKESGKTVIVAEHKLFFLSNVVDRVIFMEKGQITNEWSMDQFRHIDHRDYGLRQLNLKKLVVNHSEYYSNNHEMIELKNFNFKYGKNQVLNIDEVKIPKNEIIAVIGKNGAEKSTFANCLCGLKKSCKGEIIWGDNHLKRKDLLKKTYMVMQDVNHQLFTESVLDEVLLSMDDENICVAEEILTNLNLIHLKEMHPMALSGGEKQRVAIASAIASGKEFLIFDEPTSGLDLKNMMKVSENLVYLQKLGVTSFIITHDFELIMEVCSHILHMEDGKIIDNYKINEEKLENFFLKN
;
A
#
# COMPACT_ATOMS: atom_id res chain seq x y z
N MET A 1 -15.29 11.44 -18.76
CA MET A 1 -16.34 11.27 -17.75
C MET A 1 -15.86 12.00 -16.51
N ASP A 2 -16.69 12.80 -15.92
CA ASP A 2 -16.42 13.49 -14.66
C ASP A 2 -16.99 12.69 -13.49
N THR A 3 -16.57 13.05 -12.28
CA THR A 3 -16.94 12.36 -11.05
C THR A 3 -18.43 12.47 -10.73
N THR A 4 -19.08 13.60 -11.07
CA THR A 4 -20.50 13.82 -10.83
C THR A 4 -21.33 12.86 -11.67
N SER A 5 -21.02 12.75 -12.96
CA SER A 5 -21.67 11.80 -13.89
C SER A 5 -21.50 10.34 -13.43
N GLU A 6 -20.30 9.98 -12.91
CA GLU A 6 -20.05 8.63 -12.41
C GLU A 6 -20.90 8.30 -11.18
N ILE A 7 -21.02 9.24 -10.23
CA ILE A 7 -21.83 9.03 -9.01
C ILE A 7 -23.30 8.81 -9.36
N VAL A 8 -23.86 9.56 -10.30
CA VAL A 8 -25.28 9.49 -10.63
C VAL A 8 -25.62 8.45 -11.70
N PHE A 9 -24.63 7.84 -12.33
CA PHE A 9 -24.82 6.89 -13.44
C PHE A 9 -25.81 5.76 -13.13
N GLY A 10 -25.71 5.17 -11.93
CA GLY A 10 -26.63 4.14 -11.48
C GLY A 10 -28.09 4.65 -11.35
N CYS A 11 -28.27 5.88 -10.85
CA CYS A 11 -29.58 6.51 -10.71
C CYS A 11 -30.21 6.81 -12.07
N GLU A 12 -29.40 7.27 -13.04
CA GLU A 12 -29.86 7.51 -14.42
C GLU A 12 -30.30 6.20 -15.10
N ASN A 13 -29.54 5.11 -14.95
CA ASN A 13 -29.88 3.80 -15.47
C ASN A 13 -31.17 3.23 -14.86
N LEU A 14 -31.50 3.60 -13.64
CA LEU A 14 -32.75 3.25 -12.97
C LEU A 14 -33.90 4.20 -13.36
N ALA A 15 -33.68 5.11 -14.31
CA ALA A 15 -34.63 6.07 -14.82
C ALA A 15 -35.29 6.94 -13.69
N MET A 16 -34.50 7.29 -12.65
CA MET A 16 -34.97 8.19 -11.59
C MET A 16 -35.21 9.60 -12.15
N ASN A 17 -36.14 10.33 -11.55
CA ASN A 17 -36.34 11.72 -11.96
C ASN A 17 -35.20 12.65 -11.49
N THR A 18 -35.04 13.79 -12.15
CA THR A 18 -33.94 14.72 -11.95
C THR A 18 -33.82 15.23 -10.50
N ASP A 19 -34.96 15.46 -9.83
CA ASP A 19 -34.99 15.98 -8.46
C ASP A 19 -34.54 14.89 -7.47
N GLU A 20 -34.93 13.66 -7.72
CA GLU A 20 -34.47 12.52 -6.94
C GLU A 20 -32.98 12.29 -7.11
N ILE A 21 -32.45 12.33 -8.35
CA ILE A 21 -31.02 12.23 -8.62
C ILE A 21 -30.22 13.31 -7.88
N LYS A 22 -30.68 14.56 -7.90
CA LYS A 22 -30.05 15.66 -7.16
C LYS A 22 -30.00 15.41 -5.65
N ASN A 23 -31.10 14.91 -5.08
CA ASN A 23 -31.17 14.60 -3.65
C ASN A 23 -30.19 13.47 -3.28
N ARG A 24 -30.13 12.40 -4.12
CA ARG A 24 -29.21 11.27 -3.94
C ARG A 24 -27.75 11.73 -4.03
N LEU A 25 -27.43 12.54 -5.06
CA LEU A 25 -26.08 13.11 -5.23
C LEU A 25 -25.68 13.94 -4.00
N ASN A 26 -26.53 14.86 -3.54
CA ASN A 26 -26.23 15.68 -2.38
C ASN A 26 -26.01 14.84 -1.12
N TYR A 27 -26.81 13.78 -0.94
CA TYR A 27 -26.67 12.87 0.18
C TYR A 27 -25.29 12.18 0.17
N VAL A 28 -24.93 11.51 -0.94
CA VAL A 28 -23.66 10.77 -1.01
C VAL A 28 -22.44 11.69 -1.02
N VAL A 29 -22.54 12.87 -1.64
CA VAL A 29 -21.46 13.86 -1.62
C VAL A 29 -21.12 14.32 -0.21
N ASN A 30 -22.13 14.51 0.63
CA ASN A 30 -21.93 14.87 2.04
C ASN A 30 -21.38 13.69 2.87
N ASP A 31 -21.94 12.50 2.70
CA ASP A 31 -21.53 11.32 3.47
C ASP A 31 -20.10 10.91 3.19
N PHE A 32 -19.67 10.95 1.92
CA PHE A 32 -18.33 10.60 1.50
C PHE A 32 -17.36 11.80 1.45
N LYS A 33 -17.82 13.02 1.83
CA LYS A 33 -17.02 14.27 1.83
C LYS A 33 -16.39 14.58 0.46
N LEU A 34 -17.16 14.47 -0.63
CA LEU A 34 -16.70 14.52 -2.02
C LEU A 34 -16.77 15.91 -2.67
N GLN A 35 -17.14 16.97 -1.95
CA GLN A 35 -17.33 18.33 -2.50
C GLN A 35 -16.14 18.79 -3.36
N HIS A 36 -14.92 18.49 -2.93
CA HIS A 36 -13.68 18.88 -3.59
C HIS A 36 -13.33 18.05 -4.82
N LEU A 37 -14.05 16.95 -5.05
CA LEU A 37 -13.84 16.02 -6.18
C LEU A 37 -14.86 16.18 -7.29
N LEU A 38 -15.96 16.91 -7.05
CA LEU A 38 -16.99 17.10 -8.06
C LEU A 38 -16.40 17.73 -9.33
N ASP A 39 -16.94 17.32 -10.49
CA ASP A 39 -16.56 17.77 -11.83
C ASP A 39 -15.09 17.53 -12.23
N LYS A 40 -14.31 16.81 -11.41
CA LYS A 40 -12.98 16.36 -11.80
C LYS A 40 -13.04 15.20 -12.77
N ASN A 41 -12.02 15.10 -13.61
CA ASN A 41 -11.86 13.94 -14.49
C ASN A 41 -11.45 12.71 -13.68
N ILE A 42 -12.25 11.63 -13.76
CA ILE A 42 -12.07 10.39 -12.97
C ILE A 42 -10.71 9.71 -13.20
N PHE A 43 -10.15 9.85 -14.41
CA PHE A 43 -8.83 9.28 -14.74
C PHE A 43 -7.66 10.01 -14.08
N LYS A 44 -7.90 11.21 -13.54
CA LYS A 44 -6.89 12.01 -12.84
C LYS A 44 -6.94 11.84 -11.33
N LEU A 45 -7.87 11.04 -10.82
CA LEU A 45 -8.02 10.77 -9.40
C LEU A 45 -6.98 9.74 -8.92
N SER A 46 -6.56 9.88 -7.68
CA SER A 46 -5.80 8.85 -6.96
C SER A 46 -6.63 7.57 -6.76
N GLY A 47 -5.97 6.45 -6.41
CA GLY A 47 -6.64 5.18 -6.14
C GLY A 47 -7.70 5.31 -5.04
N GLY A 48 -7.38 5.95 -3.92
CA GLY A 48 -8.31 6.18 -2.81
C GLY A 48 -9.49 7.10 -3.18
N GLU A 49 -9.25 8.18 -3.97
CA GLU A 49 -10.32 9.03 -4.47
C GLU A 49 -11.27 8.26 -5.40
N LYS A 50 -10.74 7.42 -6.30
CA LYS A 50 -11.55 6.54 -7.17
C LYS A 50 -12.41 5.59 -6.34
N GLN A 51 -11.85 5.01 -5.30
CA GLN A 51 -12.57 4.08 -4.42
C GLN A 51 -13.70 4.78 -3.65
N LYS A 52 -13.48 6.01 -3.15
CA LYS A 52 -14.53 6.84 -2.56
C LYS A 52 -15.65 7.17 -3.56
N ILE A 53 -15.32 7.50 -4.82
CA ILE A 53 -16.32 7.74 -5.87
C ILE A 53 -17.10 6.47 -6.19
N ALA A 54 -16.44 5.30 -6.30
CA ALA A 54 -17.12 4.03 -6.53
C ALA A 54 -18.11 3.69 -5.38
N GLY A 55 -17.68 3.87 -4.12
CA GLY A 55 -18.55 3.70 -2.96
C GLY A 55 -19.76 4.64 -2.99
N ALA A 56 -19.55 5.91 -3.34
CA ALA A 56 -20.64 6.90 -3.47
C ALA A 56 -21.61 6.54 -4.61
N SER A 57 -21.10 6.08 -5.76
CA SER A 57 -21.92 5.66 -6.91
C SER A 57 -22.86 4.50 -6.53
N VAL A 58 -22.34 3.47 -5.84
CA VAL A 58 -23.17 2.37 -5.33
C VAL A 58 -24.17 2.88 -4.27
N SER A 59 -23.76 3.79 -3.39
CA SER A 59 -24.62 4.34 -2.35
C SER A 59 -25.75 5.19 -2.91
N ALA A 60 -25.54 5.89 -4.02
CA ALA A 60 -26.53 6.78 -4.62
C ALA A 60 -27.83 6.05 -5.03
N VAL A 61 -27.76 4.77 -5.38
CA VAL A 61 -28.95 3.96 -5.71
C VAL A 61 -29.69 3.42 -4.48
N PHE A 62 -29.15 3.60 -3.27
CA PHE A 62 -29.73 3.18 -1.98
C PHE A 62 -30.13 1.70 -1.92
N PRO A 63 -29.22 0.78 -2.20
CA PRO A 63 -29.52 -0.65 -2.14
C PRO A 63 -29.89 -1.08 -0.72
N ASP A 64 -30.60 -2.21 -0.59
CA ASP A 64 -30.88 -2.81 0.72
C ASP A 64 -29.72 -3.67 1.22
N ILE A 65 -28.88 -4.15 0.29
CA ILE A 65 -27.71 -4.99 0.59
C ILE A 65 -26.49 -4.37 -0.11
N PHE A 66 -25.48 -4.05 0.67
CA PHE A 66 -24.14 -3.66 0.18
C PHE A 66 -23.22 -4.86 0.23
N VAL A 67 -22.48 -5.11 -0.85
CA VAL A 67 -21.40 -6.09 -0.89
C VAL A 67 -20.10 -5.36 -1.26
N LEU A 68 -19.14 -5.39 -0.37
CA LEU A 68 -17.86 -4.70 -0.49
C LEU A 68 -16.75 -5.75 -0.52
N ASP A 69 -15.91 -5.69 -1.56
CA ASP A 69 -14.75 -6.57 -1.73
C ASP A 69 -13.47 -5.75 -1.60
N GLU A 70 -12.70 -6.01 -0.56
CA GLU A 70 -11.48 -5.30 -0.17
C GLU A 70 -11.58 -3.77 -0.28
N PRO A 71 -12.59 -3.15 0.34
CA PRO A 71 -12.85 -1.73 0.17
C PRO A 71 -11.77 -0.83 0.77
N SER A 72 -10.88 -1.36 1.62
CA SER A 72 -9.79 -0.59 2.24
C SER A 72 -8.44 -0.73 1.54
N SER A 73 -8.32 -1.53 0.47
CA SER A 73 -7.03 -1.90 -0.15
C SER A 73 -6.14 -0.71 -0.55
N ASN A 74 -6.73 0.38 -1.04
CA ASN A 74 -6.03 1.60 -1.49
C ASN A 74 -6.29 2.82 -0.57
N LEU A 75 -6.89 2.60 0.59
CA LEU A 75 -7.19 3.68 1.54
C LEU A 75 -6.04 3.85 2.54
N ASP A 76 -5.74 5.12 2.86
CA ASP A 76 -4.95 5.45 4.03
C ASP A 76 -5.77 5.22 5.32
N SER A 77 -5.11 5.33 6.46
CA SER A 77 -5.75 5.06 7.76
C SER A 77 -6.97 5.95 7.99
N GLU A 78 -6.87 7.25 7.71
CA GLU A 78 -7.98 8.20 7.89
C GLU A 78 -9.17 7.84 7.00
N SER A 79 -8.91 7.49 5.73
CA SER A 79 -9.97 7.06 4.80
C SER A 79 -10.59 5.72 5.19
N SER A 80 -9.83 4.82 5.83
CA SER A 80 -10.36 3.56 6.37
C SER A 80 -11.32 3.81 7.54
N TRP A 81 -11.01 4.77 8.41
CA TRP A 81 -11.92 5.20 9.47
C TRP A 81 -13.16 5.94 8.92
N ASP A 82 -13.02 6.75 7.86
CA ASP A 82 -14.18 7.33 7.16
C ASP A 82 -15.10 6.23 6.62
N LEU A 83 -14.55 5.13 6.10
CA LEU A 83 -15.33 3.98 5.61
C LEU A 83 -16.07 3.26 6.76
N GLU A 84 -15.44 3.10 7.93
CA GLU A 84 -16.12 2.59 9.14
C GLU A 84 -17.36 3.42 9.45
N ASP A 85 -17.23 4.77 9.47
CA ASP A 85 -18.32 5.68 9.77
C ASP A 85 -19.48 5.57 8.73
N ILE A 86 -19.15 5.33 7.45
CA ILE A 86 -20.13 5.11 6.38
C ILE A 86 -20.86 3.77 6.58
N ILE A 87 -20.14 2.68 6.84
CA ILE A 87 -20.72 1.36 7.09
C ILE A 87 -21.65 1.43 8.30
N LYS A 88 -21.26 2.15 9.36
CA LYS A 88 -22.08 2.36 10.54
C LYS A 88 -23.40 3.05 10.20
N LYS A 89 -23.37 4.12 9.38
CA LYS A 89 -24.60 4.82 8.94
C LYS A 89 -25.53 3.92 8.12
N TRP A 90 -24.99 3.10 7.20
CA TRP A 90 -25.81 2.16 6.45
C TRP A 90 -26.49 1.15 7.37
N LYS A 91 -25.75 0.58 8.32
CA LYS A 91 -26.28 -0.32 9.34
C LYS A 91 -27.39 0.33 10.18
N GLU A 92 -27.17 1.54 10.69
CA GLU A 92 -28.16 2.31 11.45
C GLU A 92 -29.42 2.63 10.62
N SER A 93 -29.28 2.73 9.29
CA SER A 93 -30.39 2.89 8.34
C SER A 93 -31.09 1.57 7.99
N GLY A 94 -30.76 0.46 8.68
CA GLY A 94 -31.40 -0.86 8.50
C GLY A 94 -30.89 -1.61 7.26
N LYS A 95 -29.75 -1.21 6.66
CA LYS A 95 -29.17 -1.90 5.52
C LYS A 95 -28.32 -3.10 5.95
N THR A 96 -28.26 -4.11 5.09
CA THR A 96 -27.35 -5.25 5.26
C THR A 96 -26.04 -4.94 4.57
N VAL A 97 -24.92 -5.09 5.27
CA VAL A 97 -23.58 -4.84 4.70
C VAL A 97 -22.75 -6.12 4.85
N ILE A 98 -22.22 -6.61 3.72
CA ILE A 98 -21.31 -7.75 3.65
C ILE A 98 -19.96 -7.19 3.20
N VAL A 99 -18.90 -7.43 3.97
CA VAL A 99 -17.55 -6.95 3.68
C VAL A 99 -16.62 -8.15 3.64
N ALA A 100 -15.97 -8.38 2.49
CA ALA A 100 -14.81 -9.25 2.40
C ALA A 100 -13.56 -8.38 2.57
N GLU A 101 -12.73 -8.67 3.59
CA GLU A 101 -11.62 -7.80 3.95
C GLU A 101 -10.49 -8.56 4.64
N HIS A 102 -9.25 -8.13 4.40
CA HIS A 102 -8.07 -8.61 5.10
C HIS A 102 -7.69 -7.69 6.27
N LYS A 103 -7.79 -6.37 6.12
CA LYS A 103 -7.51 -5.39 7.18
C LYS A 103 -8.71 -5.28 8.12
N LEU A 104 -8.64 -5.90 9.29
CA LEU A 104 -9.80 -6.06 10.17
C LEU A 104 -10.00 -4.92 11.18
N PHE A 105 -8.98 -4.12 11.44
CA PHE A 105 -8.94 -3.18 12.56
C PHE A 105 -10.09 -2.14 12.54
N PHE A 106 -10.44 -1.59 11.38
CA PHE A 106 -11.49 -0.58 11.25
C PHE A 106 -12.90 -1.17 11.29
N LEU A 107 -13.04 -2.49 11.19
CA LEU A 107 -14.33 -3.17 11.24
C LEU A 107 -14.74 -3.57 12.67
N SER A 108 -13.85 -3.45 13.63
CA SER A 108 -14.01 -3.97 15.00
C SER A 108 -15.25 -3.46 15.75
N ASN A 109 -15.73 -2.26 15.42
CA ASN A 109 -16.87 -1.62 16.12
C ASN A 109 -18.16 -1.65 15.30
N VAL A 110 -18.15 -2.08 14.04
CA VAL A 110 -19.32 -2.01 13.16
C VAL A 110 -19.86 -3.36 12.74
N VAL A 111 -19.05 -4.43 12.79
CA VAL A 111 -19.42 -5.78 12.39
C VAL A 111 -20.16 -6.49 13.53
N ASP A 112 -21.25 -7.20 13.21
CA ASP A 112 -22.01 -8.02 14.16
C ASP A 112 -21.55 -9.47 14.16
N ARG A 113 -21.20 -9.98 12.98
CA ARG A 113 -20.92 -11.39 12.73
C ARG A 113 -19.77 -11.56 11.75
N VAL A 114 -18.86 -12.47 12.04
CA VAL A 114 -17.71 -12.80 11.20
C VAL A 114 -17.89 -14.19 10.63
N ILE A 115 -17.72 -14.32 9.33
CA ILE A 115 -17.77 -15.59 8.58
C ILE A 115 -16.38 -15.83 8.03
N PHE A 116 -15.76 -16.92 8.45
CA PHE A 116 -14.44 -17.32 7.93
C PHE A 116 -14.59 -18.34 6.82
N MET A 117 -13.97 -18.04 5.68
CA MET A 117 -14.02 -18.89 4.50
C MET A 117 -12.64 -19.42 4.16
N GLU A 118 -12.56 -20.72 3.91
CA GLU A 118 -11.36 -21.39 3.43
C GLU A 118 -11.71 -22.32 2.28
N LYS A 119 -10.96 -22.24 1.16
CA LYS A 119 -11.14 -23.08 -0.05
C LYS A 119 -12.59 -23.11 -0.56
N GLY A 120 -13.26 -21.95 -0.51
CA GLY A 120 -14.65 -21.82 -0.98
C GLY A 120 -15.72 -22.37 -0.03
N GLN A 121 -15.36 -22.72 1.20
CA GLN A 121 -16.29 -23.21 2.22
C GLN A 121 -16.29 -22.32 3.46
N ILE A 122 -17.45 -22.17 4.09
CA ILE A 122 -17.56 -21.55 5.41
C ILE A 122 -17.10 -22.60 6.43
N THR A 123 -16.00 -22.31 7.11
CA THR A 123 -15.44 -23.23 8.12
C THR A 123 -15.75 -22.79 9.53
N ASN A 124 -15.87 -21.48 9.76
CA ASN A 124 -16.18 -20.92 11.07
C ASN A 124 -17.12 -19.74 10.97
N GLU A 125 -17.88 -19.51 12.02
CA GLU A 125 -18.74 -18.36 12.21
C GLU A 125 -18.68 -17.93 13.68
N TRP A 126 -18.53 -16.62 13.91
CA TRP A 126 -18.48 -16.03 15.25
C TRP A 126 -19.33 -14.78 15.35
N SER A 127 -19.88 -14.52 16.53
CA SER A 127 -20.26 -13.14 16.88
C SER A 127 -19.00 -12.29 17.02
N MET A 128 -19.13 -10.96 16.89
CA MET A 128 -18.00 -10.08 17.07
C MET A 128 -17.35 -10.20 18.46
N ASP A 129 -18.14 -10.43 19.49
CA ASP A 129 -17.63 -10.66 20.85
C ASP A 129 -16.80 -11.92 20.97
N GLN A 130 -17.21 -13.02 20.34
CA GLN A 130 -16.40 -14.23 20.27
C GLN A 130 -15.12 -14.01 19.48
N PHE A 131 -15.22 -13.34 18.32
CA PHE A 131 -14.10 -13.06 17.43
C PHE A 131 -12.99 -12.23 18.08
N ARG A 132 -13.33 -11.30 18.97
CA ARG A 132 -12.35 -10.51 19.75
C ARG A 132 -11.46 -11.33 20.68
N HIS A 133 -11.87 -12.55 21.03
CA HIS A 133 -11.19 -13.39 22.02
C HIS A 133 -10.41 -14.58 21.38
N ILE A 134 -10.51 -14.78 20.07
CA ILE A 134 -9.70 -15.79 19.37
C ILE A 134 -8.30 -15.24 19.06
N ASP A 135 -7.35 -16.13 18.86
CA ASP A 135 -6.07 -15.75 18.25
C ASP A 135 -6.24 -15.69 16.72
N HIS A 136 -6.20 -14.48 16.18
CA HIS A 136 -6.38 -14.24 14.73
C HIS A 136 -5.26 -14.90 13.92
N ARG A 137 -4.04 -15.02 14.48
CA ARG A 137 -2.89 -15.65 13.80
C ARG A 137 -3.09 -17.12 13.52
N ASP A 138 -3.80 -17.84 14.40
CA ASP A 138 -4.13 -19.27 14.19
C ASP A 138 -4.97 -19.52 12.92
N TYR A 139 -5.73 -18.51 12.51
CA TYR A 139 -6.54 -18.51 11.29
C TYR A 139 -5.89 -17.80 10.10
N GLY A 140 -4.65 -17.34 10.24
CA GLY A 140 -3.97 -16.57 9.20
C GLY A 140 -4.61 -15.20 8.93
N LEU A 141 -5.31 -14.64 9.93
CA LEU A 141 -6.01 -13.36 9.85
C LEU A 141 -5.17 -12.22 10.42
N ARG A 142 -5.32 -11.05 9.84
CA ARG A 142 -4.77 -9.79 10.32
C ARG A 142 -5.31 -9.43 11.69
N GLN A 143 -4.57 -8.59 12.43
CA GLN A 143 -4.97 -8.19 13.77
C GLN A 143 -6.19 -7.28 13.77
N LEU A 144 -7.14 -7.62 14.65
CA LEU A 144 -8.32 -6.78 14.89
C LEU A 144 -7.97 -5.55 15.76
N ASN A 145 -7.05 -5.71 16.70
CA ASN A 145 -6.61 -4.66 17.61
C ASN A 145 -5.12 -4.37 17.40
N LEU A 146 -4.83 -3.31 16.68
CA LEU A 146 -3.47 -2.91 16.33
C LEU A 146 -2.62 -2.48 17.55
N LYS A 147 -3.25 -2.05 18.68
CA LYS A 147 -2.56 -1.72 19.93
C LYS A 147 -1.93 -2.93 20.63
N LYS A 148 -2.26 -4.15 20.19
CA LYS A 148 -1.63 -5.38 20.71
C LYS A 148 -0.34 -5.76 19.98
N LEU A 149 -0.02 -5.06 18.91
CA LEU A 149 1.21 -5.31 18.17
C LEU A 149 2.40 -4.75 18.95
N VAL A 150 3.44 -5.55 19.04
CA VAL A 150 4.71 -5.17 19.66
C VAL A 150 5.78 -5.16 18.56
N VAL A 151 6.67 -4.20 18.60
CA VAL A 151 7.80 -4.14 17.66
C VAL A 151 8.71 -5.37 17.85
N ASN A 152 8.81 -6.20 16.83
CA ASN A 152 9.59 -7.44 16.87
C ASN A 152 11.10 -7.28 16.54
N HIS A 153 11.62 -6.04 16.43
CA HIS A 153 12.87 -5.77 15.69
C HIS A 153 14.12 -5.54 16.50
N SER A 154 14.16 -5.81 17.78
CA SER A 154 15.37 -5.57 18.60
C SER A 154 16.65 -6.26 18.09
N GLU A 155 16.53 -7.26 17.21
CA GLU A 155 17.65 -8.04 16.69
C GLU A 155 18.18 -7.56 15.31
N TYR A 156 17.47 -6.68 14.59
CA TYR A 156 17.77 -6.33 13.20
C TYR A 156 18.41 -4.94 13.01
N TYR A 157 18.65 -4.20 14.08
CA TYR A 157 19.32 -2.90 13.94
C TYR A 157 20.75 -3.10 13.46
N SER A 158 21.05 -2.57 12.29
CA SER A 158 22.43 -2.49 11.83
C SER A 158 23.19 -1.53 12.75
N ASN A 159 24.34 -1.97 13.28
CA ASN A 159 25.27 -1.08 13.97
C ASN A 159 26.02 -0.15 12.99
N ASN A 160 25.55 -0.09 11.74
CA ASN A 160 26.18 0.70 10.69
C ASN A 160 25.72 2.16 10.81
N HIS A 161 26.66 3.06 11.01
CA HIS A 161 26.40 4.49 11.14
C HIS A 161 26.42 5.23 9.79
N GLU A 162 26.47 4.48 8.66
CA GLU A 162 26.42 5.11 7.34
C GLU A 162 25.04 5.69 7.08
N MET A 163 25.03 6.93 6.61
CA MET A 163 23.80 7.68 6.31
C MET A 163 23.77 8.06 4.84
N ILE A 164 22.57 8.10 4.32
CA ILE A 164 22.25 8.71 3.03
C ILE A 164 21.74 10.11 3.33
N GLU A 165 22.36 11.14 2.77
CA GLU A 165 21.92 12.52 2.96
C GLU A 165 21.23 13.01 1.68
N LEU A 166 20.03 13.54 1.81
CA LEU A 166 19.35 14.29 0.76
C LEU A 166 19.46 15.78 1.09
N LYS A 167 19.93 16.60 0.12
CA LYS A 167 20.06 18.05 0.30
C LYS A 167 19.39 18.80 -0.85
N ASN A 168 18.56 19.78 -0.51
CA ASN A 168 17.82 20.61 -1.48
C ASN A 168 17.08 19.73 -2.50
N PHE A 169 16.52 18.61 -2.05
CA PHE A 169 15.90 17.61 -2.89
C PHE A 169 14.47 18.05 -3.24
N ASN A 170 14.29 18.50 -4.48
CA ASN A 170 13.05 19.13 -4.90
C ASN A 170 12.62 18.73 -6.32
N PHE A 171 11.31 18.72 -6.53
CA PHE A 171 10.72 18.36 -7.81
C PHE A 171 9.47 19.18 -8.11
N LYS A 172 9.23 19.48 -9.41
CA LYS A 172 8.06 20.23 -9.89
C LYS A 172 7.40 19.51 -11.07
N TYR A 173 6.08 19.46 -11.05
CA TYR A 173 5.28 19.20 -12.23
C TYR A 173 4.90 20.54 -12.89
N GLY A 174 5.57 20.86 -14.00
CA GLY A 174 5.42 22.17 -14.63
C GLY A 174 5.82 23.32 -13.67
N LYS A 175 4.86 24.14 -13.27
CA LYS A 175 5.08 25.24 -12.32
C LYS A 175 4.81 24.85 -10.85
N ASN A 176 4.11 23.72 -10.62
CA ASN A 176 3.70 23.32 -9.30
C ASN A 176 4.82 22.52 -8.61
N GLN A 177 5.32 23.06 -7.49
CA GLN A 177 6.27 22.34 -6.64
C GLN A 177 5.53 21.28 -5.85
N VAL A 178 6.00 20.04 -5.94
CA VAL A 178 5.39 18.87 -5.29
C VAL A 178 6.32 18.20 -4.29
N LEU A 179 7.65 18.38 -4.42
CA LEU A 179 8.62 17.99 -3.40
C LEU A 179 9.49 19.15 -3.01
N ASN A 180 9.72 19.32 -1.72
CA ASN A 180 10.63 20.32 -1.16
C ASN A 180 11.23 19.82 0.15
N ILE A 181 12.36 19.09 0.05
CA ILE A 181 13.09 18.51 1.17
C ILE A 181 14.42 19.24 1.28
N ASP A 182 14.58 20.05 2.32
CA ASP A 182 15.79 20.88 2.51
C ASP A 182 16.98 20.00 2.87
N GLU A 183 16.88 19.20 3.94
CA GLU A 183 17.89 18.25 4.34
C GLU A 183 17.24 17.09 5.13
N VAL A 184 17.67 15.86 4.84
CA VAL A 184 17.33 14.68 5.64
C VAL A 184 18.46 13.67 5.60
N LYS A 185 18.70 13.01 6.74
CA LYS A 185 19.67 11.92 6.89
C LYS A 185 18.94 10.62 7.17
N ILE A 186 19.14 9.64 6.31
CA ILE A 186 18.42 8.37 6.31
C ILE A 186 19.43 7.25 6.57
N PRO A 187 19.17 6.32 7.49
CA PRO A 187 20.11 5.24 7.77
C PRO A 187 20.20 4.27 6.57
N LYS A 188 21.42 3.77 6.34
CA LYS A 188 21.68 2.74 5.33
C LYS A 188 21.52 1.34 5.90
N ASN A 189 21.23 0.36 5.05
CA ASN A 189 21.04 -1.06 5.41
C ASN A 189 19.90 -1.27 6.41
N GLU A 190 18.88 -0.43 6.29
CA GLU A 190 17.68 -0.47 7.13
C GLU A 190 16.44 -0.63 6.27
N ILE A 191 15.35 -1.08 6.90
CA ILE A 191 14.03 -1.13 6.31
C ILE A 191 13.28 0.12 6.78
N ILE A 192 13.00 1.02 5.84
CA ILE A 192 12.52 2.37 6.11
C ILE A 192 11.08 2.49 5.62
N ALA A 193 10.14 2.71 6.51
CA ALA A 193 8.77 3.03 6.12
C ALA A 193 8.65 4.50 5.71
N VAL A 194 8.05 4.77 4.58
CA VAL A 194 7.65 6.10 4.12
C VAL A 194 6.15 6.23 4.32
N ILE A 195 5.75 6.92 5.36
CA ILE A 195 4.35 7.12 5.75
C ILE A 195 3.87 8.54 5.44
N GLY A 196 2.57 8.72 5.36
CA GLY A 196 1.92 10.01 5.08
C GLY A 196 0.55 9.79 4.44
N LYS A 197 -0.34 10.76 4.53
CA LYS A 197 -1.68 10.68 3.93
C LYS A 197 -1.62 10.52 2.41
N ASN A 198 -2.74 10.15 1.80
CA ASN A 198 -2.87 10.16 0.35
C ASN A 198 -2.65 11.60 -0.17
N GLY A 199 -1.85 11.74 -1.25
CA GLY A 199 -1.44 13.04 -1.75
C GLY A 199 -0.21 13.68 -1.06
N ALA A 200 0.40 13.04 -0.06
CA ALA A 200 1.64 13.51 0.56
C ALA A 200 2.89 13.40 -0.35
N GLU A 201 2.71 12.97 -1.60
CA GLU A 201 3.74 12.85 -2.64
C GLU A 201 4.78 11.72 -2.39
N LYS A 202 4.40 10.68 -1.66
CA LYS A 202 5.27 9.52 -1.36
C LYS A 202 5.78 8.81 -2.62
N SER A 203 4.89 8.48 -3.56
CA SER A 203 5.28 7.83 -4.82
C SER A 203 6.08 8.78 -5.73
N THR A 204 5.85 10.10 -5.66
CA THR A 204 6.70 11.09 -6.34
C THR A 204 8.10 11.12 -5.76
N PHE A 205 8.23 11.08 -4.42
CA PHE A 205 9.50 10.95 -3.72
C PHE A 205 10.26 9.69 -4.15
N ALA A 206 9.59 8.54 -4.14
CA ALA A 206 10.16 7.26 -4.59
C ALA A 206 10.68 7.34 -6.03
N ASN A 207 9.88 7.86 -6.95
CA ASN A 207 10.27 8.03 -8.36
C ASN A 207 11.48 8.98 -8.52
N CYS A 208 11.57 10.03 -7.70
CA CYS A 208 12.73 10.93 -7.68
C CYS A 208 13.98 10.23 -7.11
N LEU A 209 13.82 9.47 -6.03
CA LEU A 209 14.89 8.71 -5.39
C LEU A 209 15.48 7.64 -6.33
N CYS A 210 14.63 7.00 -7.15
CA CYS A 210 15.06 6.08 -8.21
C CYS A 210 15.71 6.78 -9.42
N GLY A 211 15.75 8.11 -9.48
CA GLY A 211 16.22 8.84 -10.65
C GLY A 211 15.30 8.77 -11.87
N LEU A 212 14.05 8.30 -11.72
CA LEU A 212 13.07 8.20 -12.80
C LEU A 212 12.57 9.59 -13.25
N LYS A 213 12.52 10.56 -12.34
CA LYS A 213 12.13 11.94 -12.65
C LYS A 213 13.34 12.79 -13.06
N LYS A 214 13.49 13.04 -14.38
CA LYS A 214 14.63 13.76 -14.96
C LYS A 214 14.84 15.18 -14.42
N SER A 215 13.76 15.86 -14.02
CA SER A 215 13.78 17.25 -13.55
C SER A 215 13.89 17.37 -12.03
N CYS A 216 14.06 16.26 -11.30
CA CYS A 216 14.38 16.31 -9.88
C CYS A 216 15.75 16.96 -9.68
N LYS A 217 15.82 17.87 -8.71
CA LYS A 217 17.02 18.63 -8.35
C LYS A 217 17.40 18.32 -6.91
N GLY A 218 18.64 18.60 -6.56
CA GLY A 218 19.21 18.35 -5.24
C GLY A 218 20.36 17.36 -5.30
N GLU A 219 20.89 17.07 -4.13
CA GLU A 219 22.03 16.18 -3.96
C GLU A 219 21.61 14.97 -3.13
N ILE A 220 22.08 13.82 -3.56
CA ILE A 220 22.03 12.57 -2.78
C ILE A 220 23.47 12.20 -2.49
N ILE A 221 23.83 12.22 -1.21
CA ILE A 221 25.18 11.94 -0.75
C ILE A 221 25.17 10.59 -0.02
N TRP A 222 26.09 9.72 -0.42
CA TRP A 222 26.26 8.41 0.17
C TRP A 222 27.73 8.19 0.53
N GLY A 223 28.03 8.25 1.82
CA GLY A 223 29.41 8.35 2.30
C GLY A 223 30.07 9.58 1.67
N ASP A 224 31.19 9.38 0.97
CA ASP A 224 31.89 10.45 0.25
C ASP A 224 31.41 10.66 -1.20
N ASN A 225 30.39 9.92 -1.65
CA ASN A 225 29.95 9.94 -3.03
C ASN A 225 28.69 10.80 -3.22
N HIS A 226 28.77 11.78 -4.11
CA HIS A 226 27.62 12.52 -4.62
C HIS A 226 27.00 11.74 -5.79
N LEU A 227 25.82 11.15 -5.55
CA LEU A 227 25.13 10.34 -6.55
C LEU A 227 24.41 11.24 -7.56
N LYS A 228 24.70 11.02 -8.84
CA LYS A 228 23.98 11.63 -9.95
C LYS A 228 22.82 10.75 -10.37
N ARG A 229 21.89 11.31 -11.13
CA ARG A 229 20.74 10.57 -11.66
C ARG A 229 21.12 9.23 -12.32
N LYS A 230 22.23 9.17 -13.08
CA LYS A 230 22.68 7.93 -13.72
C LYS A 230 23.12 6.87 -12.71
N ASP A 231 23.69 7.30 -11.59
CA ASP A 231 24.13 6.41 -10.51
C ASP A 231 22.91 5.87 -9.78
N LEU A 232 21.89 6.70 -9.55
CA LEU A 232 20.62 6.27 -8.97
C LEU A 232 19.96 5.19 -9.82
N LEU A 233 19.82 5.40 -11.14
CA LEU A 233 19.25 4.39 -12.05
C LEU A 233 20.00 3.05 -12.05
N LYS A 234 21.29 3.05 -11.71
CA LYS A 234 22.08 1.83 -11.60
C LYS A 234 21.98 1.16 -10.24
N LYS A 235 21.76 1.95 -9.17
CA LYS A 235 21.79 1.50 -7.78
C LYS A 235 20.42 1.23 -7.19
N THR A 236 19.36 1.64 -7.86
CA THR A 236 17.99 1.53 -7.36
C THR A 236 17.13 0.61 -8.23
N TYR A 237 16.16 -0.05 -7.60
CA TYR A 237 15.08 -0.77 -8.26
C TYR A 237 13.77 -0.47 -7.54
N MET A 238 12.67 -0.34 -8.29
CA MET A 238 11.37 -0.02 -7.73
C MET A 238 10.36 -1.12 -8.06
N VAL A 239 9.71 -1.65 -7.06
CA VAL A 239 8.52 -2.49 -7.18
C VAL A 239 7.30 -1.58 -7.11
N MET A 240 6.52 -1.56 -8.18
CA MET A 240 5.36 -0.69 -8.32
C MET A 240 4.15 -1.24 -7.56
N GLN A 241 3.24 -0.36 -7.16
CA GLN A 241 1.98 -0.75 -6.52
C GLN A 241 1.15 -1.69 -7.41
N ASP A 242 0.98 -1.35 -8.68
CA ASP A 242 0.38 -2.25 -9.67
C ASP A 242 1.46 -3.00 -10.44
N VAL A 243 1.79 -4.20 -9.97
CA VAL A 243 2.80 -5.07 -10.57
C VAL A 243 2.44 -5.55 -11.98
N ASN A 244 1.16 -5.45 -12.41
CA ASN A 244 0.77 -5.79 -13.79
C ASN A 244 1.42 -4.85 -14.82
N HIS A 245 1.81 -3.66 -14.43
CA HIS A 245 2.54 -2.72 -15.30
C HIS A 245 4.04 -2.99 -15.35
N GLN A 246 4.53 -3.92 -14.54
CA GLN A 246 5.96 -4.22 -14.42
C GLN A 246 6.31 -5.60 -14.99
N LEU A 247 5.39 -6.57 -14.91
CA LEU A 247 5.58 -7.94 -15.36
C LEU A 247 5.09 -8.08 -16.80
N PHE A 248 5.98 -8.44 -17.75
CA PHE A 248 5.64 -8.44 -19.16
C PHE A 248 6.33 -9.53 -20.00
N THR A 249 7.15 -10.40 -19.36
CA THR A 249 7.85 -11.49 -20.04
C THR A 249 6.95 -12.71 -20.27
N GLU A 250 7.44 -13.69 -21.01
CA GLU A 250 6.70 -14.93 -21.35
C GLU A 250 6.63 -15.92 -20.19
N SER A 251 7.63 -15.86 -19.26
CA SER A 251 7.66 -16.74 -18.08
C SER A 251 8.13 -16.01 -16.83
N VAL A 252 7.79 -16.57 -15.67
CA VAL A 252 8.29 -16.10 -14.36
C VAL A 252 9.82 -16.15 -14.30
N LEU A 253 10.43 -17.16 -14.89
CA LEU A 253 11.88 -17.30 -14.93
C LEU A 253 12.50 -16.16 -15.76
N ASP A 254 11.95 -15.88 -16.94
CA ASP A 254 12.43 -14.80 -17.81
C ASP A 254 12.29 -13.43 -17.14
N GLU A 255 11.24 -13.22 -16.33
CA GLU A 255 11.04 -11.97 -15.60
C GLU A 255 12.15 -11.73 -14.58
N VAL A 256 12.60 -12.77 -13.89
CA VAL A 256 13.70 -12.70 -12.94
C VAL A 256 15.05 -12.54 -13.65
N LEU A 257 15.30 -13.31 -14.72
CA LEU A 257 16.53 -13.21 -15.52
C LEU A 257 16.72 -11.83 -16.13
N LEU A 258 15.65 -11.25 -16.68
CA LEU A 258 15.69 -9.90 -17.27
C LEU A 258 16.14 -8.82 -16.28
N SER A 259 15.92 -9.04 -15.00
CA SER A 259 16.31 -8.09 -13.95
C SER A 259 17.78 -8.20 -13.55
N MET A 260 18.49 -9.24 -13.96
CA MET A 260 19.91 -9.45 -13.67
C MET A 260 20.80 -8.64 -14.62
N ASP A 261 21.93 -8.14 -14.13
CA ASP A 261 22.95 -7.54 -15.01
C ASP A 261 23.64 -8.61 -15.87
N ASP A 262 23.86 -9.83 -15.29
CA ASP A 262 24.37 -11.04 -15.97
C ASP A 262 23.38 -12.18 -15.70
N GLU A 263 22.74 -12.69 -16.75
CA GLU A 263 21.73 -13.75 -16.65
C GLU A 263 22.34 -15.05 -16.06
N ASN A 264 21.77 -15.52 -14.95
CA ASN A 264 22.19 -16.74 -14.30
C ASN A 264 20.99 -17.56 -13.84
N ILE A 265 20.68 -18.62 -14.60
CA ILE A 265 19.51 -19.47 -14.35
C ILE A 265 19.55 -20.09 -12.94
N CYS A 266 20.72 -20.57 -12.48
CA CYS A 266 20.85 -21.18 -11.17
C CYS A 266 20.52 -20.19 -10.05
N VAL A 267 20.99 -18.97 -10.13
CA VAL A 267 20.67 -17.91 -9.16
C VAL A 267 19.20 -17.50 -9.24
N ALA A 268 18.65 -17.40 -10.45
CA ALA A 268 17.20 -17.12 -10.62
C ALA A 268 16.33 -18.20 -10.01
N GLU A 269 16.66 -19.48 -10.24
CA GLU A 269 15.92 -20.62 -9.64
C GLU A 269 16.09 -20.68 -8.13
N GLU A 270 17.24 -20.31 -7.57
CA GLU A 270 17.44 -20.19 -6.13
C GLU A 270 16.53 -19.12 -5.53
N ILE A 271 16.48 -17.92 -6.14
CA ILE A 271 15.60 -16.83 -5.73
C ILE A 271 14.12 -17.27 -5.79
N LEU A 272 13.71 -17.90 -6.90
CA LEU A 272 12.35 -18.42 -7.05
C LEU A 272 12.02 -19.51 -6.02
N THR A 273 12.98 -20.34 -5.65
CA THR A 273 12.81 -21.38 -4.61
C THR A 273 12.58 -20.75 -3.25
N ASN A 274 13.40 -19.76 -2.87
CA ASN A 274 13.29 -19.05 -1.59
C ASN A 274 11.93 -18.33 -1.45
N LEU A 275 11.38 -17.85 -2.58
CA LEU A 275 10.07 -17.20 -2.63
C LEU A 275 8.90 -18.15 -2.85
N ASN A 276 9.16 -19.46 -2.87
CA ASN A 276 8.16 -20.50 -3.17
C ASN A 276 7.44 -20.26 -4.52
N LEU A 277 8.21 -19.93 -5.55
CA LEU A 277 7.73 -19.67 -6.90
C LEU A 277 8.30 -20.62 -7.96
N ILE A 278 9.25 -21.50 -7.58
CA ILE A 278 9.95 -22.37 -8.53
C ILE A 278 9.01 -23.26 -9.36
N HIS A 279 7.89 -23.70 -8.76
CA HIS A 279 6.88 -24.53 -9.43
C HIS A 279 6.06 -23.75 -10.48
N LEU A 280 6.19 -22.42 -10.49
CA LEU A 280 5.52 -21.49 -11.43
C LEU A 280 6.47 -20.93 -12.47
N LYS A 281 7.74 -21.35 -12.49
CA LYS A 281 8.81 -20.72 -13.28
C LYS A 281 8.52 -20.62 -14.78
N GLU A 282 7.80 -21.60 -15.34
CA GLU A 282 7.41 -21.63 -16.76
C GLU A 282 6.06 -20.95 -17.05
N MET A 283 5.36 -20.50 -16.00
CA MET A 283 4.06 -19.87 -16.20
C MET A 283 4.21 -18.39 -16.62
N HIS A 284 3.29 -17.95 -17.47
CA HIS A 284 3.20 -16.55 -17.84
C HIS A 284 2.79 -15.71 -16.62
N PRO A 285 3.47 -14.60 -16.28
CA PRO A 285 3.20 -13.81 -15.09
C PRO A 285 1.75 -13.34 -14.97
N MET A 286 1.09 -13.04 -16.09
CA MET A 286 -0.32 -12.61 -16.08
C MET A 286 -1.30 -13.71 -15.65
N ALA A 287 -0.92 -14.98 -15.71
CA ALA A 287 -1.75 -16.10 -15.26
C ALA A 287 -1.72 -16.33 -13.74
N LEU A 288 -0.84 -15.63 -13.03
CA LEU A 288 -0.64 -15.76 -11.59
C LEU A 288 -1.71 -15.00 -10.79
N SER A 289 -1.95 -15.45 -9.56
CA SER A 289 -2.71 -14.68 -8.56
C SER A 289 -1.99 -13.37 -8.18
N GLY A 290 -2.72 -12.40 -7.62
CA GLY A 290 -2.14 -11.12 -7.21
C GLY A 290 -0.94 -11.27 -6.26
N GLY A 291 -1.05 -12.14 -5.25
CA GLY A 291 0.06 -12.40 -4.32
C GLY A 291 1.26 -13.11 -4.94
N GLU A 292 1.06 -13.96 -5.95
CA GLU A 292 2.15 -14.57 -6.72
C GLU A 292 2.87 -13.53 -7.58
N LYS A 293 2.12 -12.69 -8.30
CA LYS A 293 2.68 -11.57 -9.08
C LYS A 293 3.52 -10.64 -8.22
N GLN A 294 3.03 -10.32 -7.02
CA GLN A 294 3.78 -9.49 -6.07
C GLN A 294 5.11 -10.13 -5.68
N ARG A 295 5.12 -11.45 -5.40
CA ARG A 295 6.35 -12.19 -5.09
C ARG A 295 7.29 -12.28 -6.29
N VAL A 296 6.78 -12.39 -7.52
CA VAL A 296 7.62 -12.34 -8.74
C VAL A 296 8.29 -10.98 -8.88
N ALA A 297 7.58 -9.87 -8.66
CA ALA A 297 8.17 -8.54 -8.68
C ALA A 297 9.26 -8.36 -7.59
N ILE A 298 9.06 -8.97 -6.41
CA ILE A 298 10.10 -9.01 -5.35
C ILE A 298 11.29 -9.88 -5.81
N ALA A 299 11.05 -11.04 -6.47
CA ALA A 299 12.11 -11.86 -7.03
C ALA A 299 12.98 -11.09 -8.02
N SER A 300 12.35 -10.32 -8.92
CA SER A 300 13.03 -9.43 -9.86
C SER A 300 13.84 -8.34 -9.15
N ALA A 301 13.30 -7.76 -8.06
CA ALA A 301 14.01 -6.80 -7.24
C ALA A 301 15.27 -7.40 -6.59
N ILE A 302 15.18 -8.62 -6.03
CA ILE A 302 16.32 -9.35 -5.46
C ILE A 302 17.35 -9.63 -6.56
N ALA A 303 16.90 -10.16 -7.71
CA ALA A 303 17.72 -10.52 -8.85
C ALA A 303 18.49 -9.32 -9.43
N SER A 304 17.93 -8.12 -9.32
CA SER A 304 18.57 -6.89 -9.80
C SER A 304 19.89 -6.56 -9.09
N GLY A 305 20.18 -7.12 -7.92
CA GLY A 305 21.39 -6.88 -7.14
C GLY A 305 21.60 -5.42 -6.75
N LYS A 306 20.54 -4.60 -6.76
CA LYS A 306 20.66 -3.15 -6.47
C LYS A 306 20.76 -2.89 -4.96
N GLU A 307 21.44 -1.80 -4.62
CA GLU A 307 21.72 -1.42 -3.23
C GLU A 307 20.54 -0.74 -2.53
N PHE A 308 19.63 -0.14 -3.33
CA PHE A 308 18.40 0.49 -2.84
C PHE A 308 17.18 -0.14 -3.52
N LEU A 309 16.28 -0.65 -2.73
CA LEU A 309 15.01 -1.14 -3.22
C LEU A 309 13.87 -0.28 -2.69
N ILE A 310 12.93 0.02 -3.55
CA ILE A 310 11.75 0.82 -3.20
C ILE A 310 10.53 -0.01 -3.52
N PHE A 311 9.65 -0.15 -2.53
CA PHE A 311 8.41 -0.91 -2.63
C PHE A 311 7.24 0.06 -2.41
N ASP A 312 6.37 0.18 -3.41
CA ASP A 312 5.17 1.01 -3.31
C ASP A 312 3.96 0.11 -3.01
N GLU A 313 3.44 0.18 -1.77
CA GLU A 313 2.33 -0.60 -1.23
C GLU A 313 2.48 -2.12 -1.43
N PRO A 314 3.58 -2.76 -0.98
CA PRO A 314 3.89 -4.17 -1.30
C PRO A 314 2.93 -5.19 -0.67
N THR A 315 2.09 -4.80 0.28
CA THR A 315 1.15 -5.68 0.98
C THR A 315 -0.32 -5.32 0.77
N SER A 316 -0.60 -4.43 -0.19
CA SER A 316 -1.98 -4.07 -0.53
C SER A 316 -2.76 -5.30 -1.01
N GLY A 317 -3.94 -5.56 -0.42
CA GLY A 317 -4.75 -6.73 -0.74
C GLY A 317 -4.16 -8.10 -0.33
N LEU A 318 -3.16 -8.13 0.55
CA LEU A 318 -2.59 -9.40 1.03
C LEU A 318 -3.16 -9.82 2.39
N ASP A 319 -3.47 -11.11 2.51
CA ASP A 319 -3.74 -11.77 3.78
C ASP A 319 -2.49 -11.78 4.69
N LEU A 320 -2.64 -12.18 5.95
CA LEU A 320 -1.54 -12.25 6.91
C LEU A 320 -0.40 -13.14 6.41
N LYS A 321 -0.71 -14.30 5.86
CA LYS A 321 0.29 -15.29 5.41
C LYS A 321 1.18 -14.74 4.29
N ASN A 322 0.59 -14.05 3.33
CA ASN A 322 1.32 -13.46 2.22
C ASN A 322 2.07 -12.19 2.67
N MET A 323 1.51 -11.39 3.58
CA MET A 323 2.21 -10.26 4.19
C MET A 323 3.46 -10.71 4.95
N MET A 324 3.37 -11.79 5.76
CA MET A 324 4.53 -12.34 6.48
C MET A 324 5.64 -12.81 5.54
N LYS A 325 5.30 -13.39 4.37
CA LYS A 325 6.31 -13.73 3.35
C LYS A 325 7.01 -12.50 2.78
N VAL A 326 6.26 -11.42 2.53
CA VAL A 326 6.88 -10.14 2.12
C VAL A 326 7.83 -9.66 3.22
N SER A 327 7.42 -9.73 4.48
CA SER A 327 8.23 -9.37 5.65
C SER A 327 9.53 -10.16 5.71
N GLU A 328 9.47 -11.47 5.58
CA GLU A 328 10.65 -12.37 5.56
C GLU A 328 11.63 -11.99 4.44
N ASN A 329 11.11 -11.65 3.25
CA ASN A 329 11.94 -11.24 2.11
C ASN A 329 12.62 -9.89 2.35
N LEU A 330 11.94 -8.93 2.97
CA LEU A 330 12.52 -7.64 3.31
C LEU A 330 13.64 -7.79 4.34
N VAL A 331 13.45 -8.63 5.34
CA VAL A 331 14.49 -8.99 6.33
C VAL A 331 15.68 -9.69 5.65
N TYR A 332 15.42 -10.58 4.71
CA TYR A 332 16.48 -11.23 3.92
C TYR A 332 17.31 -10.19 3.13
N LEU A 333 16.66 -9.24 2.46
CA LEU A 333 17.32 -8.15 1.74
C LEU A 333 18.17 -7.29 2.68
N GLN A 334 17.68 -6.96 3.87
CA GLN A 334 18.44 -6.21 4.87
C GLN A 334 19.71 -6.95 5.29
N LYS A 335 19.63 -8.28 5.50
CA LYS A 335 20.81 -9.12 5.81
C LYS A 335 21.84 -9.13 4.69
N LEU A 336 21.42 -8.91 3.44
CA LEU A 336 22.31 -8.72 2.29
C LEU A 336 22.90 -7.32 2.20
N GLY A 337 22.60 -6.42 3.13
CA GLY A 337 23.09 -5.05 3.15
C GLY A 337 22.29 -4.09 2.25
N VAL A 338 21.10 -4.48 1.80
CA VAL A 338 20.22 -3.65 0.98
C VAL A 338 19.45 -2.66 1.86
N THR A 339 19.34 -1.42 1.41
CA THR A 339 18.45 -0.43 2.01
C THR A 339 17.09 -0.48 1.33
N SER A 340 16.04 -0.75 2.08
CA SER A 340 14.68 -0.87 1.55
C SER A 340 13.80 0.29 2.00
N PHE A 341 13.19 1.00 1.05
CA PHE A 341 12.17 2.02 1.30
C PHE A 341 10.80 1.43 1.01
N ILE A 342 9.90 1.46 1.97
CA ILE A 342 8.56 0.89 1.87
C ILE A 342 7.54 2.00 2.03
N ILE A 343 6.92 2.39 0.92
CA ILE A 343 5.74 3.25 0.98
C ILE A 343 4.58 2.37 1.39
N THR A 344 3.96 2.63 2.52
CA THR A 344 2.84 1.82 2.97
C THR A 344 1.94 2.50 3.98
N HIS A 345 0.68 2.05 3.99
CA HIS A 345 -0.33 2.33 5.01
C HIS A 345 -0.62 1.10 5.88
N ASP A 346 0.20 0.06 5.76
CA ASP A 346 0.06 -1.19 6.49
C ASP A 346 0.80 -1.13 7.84
N PHE A 347 0.06 -0.79 8.90
CA PHE A 347 0.62 -0.69 10.24
C PHE A 347 1.25 -2.01 10.71
N GLU A 348 0.65 -3.18 10.37
CA GLU A 348 1.17 -4.48 10.77
C GLU A 348 2.52 -4.75 10.10
N LEU A 349 2.65 -4.45 8.80
CA LEU A 349 3.93 -4.57 8.11
C LEU A 349 5.01 -3.67 8.72
N ILE A 350 4.65 -2.42 9.04
CA ILE A 350 5.59 -1.46 9.64
C ILE A 350 6.09 -2.01 10.97
N MET A 351 5.19 -2.46 11.84
CA MET A 351 5.52 -3.01 13.15
C MET A 351 6.31 -4.32 13.06
N GLU A 352 6.12 -5.09 12.00
CA GLU A 352 6.79 -6.37 11.80
C GLU A 352 8.24 -6.23 11.31
N VAL A 353 8.55 -5.27 10.39
CA VAL A 353 9.87 -5.24 9.74
C VAL A 353 10.57 -3.89 9.68
N CYS A 354 9.86 -2.76 9.81
CA CYS A 354 10.50 -1.47 9.63
C CYS A 354 11.25 -1.02 10.87
N SER A 355 12.47 -0.57 10.70
CA SER A 355 13.33 -0.04 11.77
C SER A 355 13.31 1.49 11.86
N HIS A 356 12.92 2.15 10.77
CA HIS A 356 12.98 3.60 10.62
C HIS A 356 11.76 4.14 9.88
N ILE A 357 11.36 5.35 10.22
CA ILE A 357 10.18 6.01 9.68
C ILE A 357 10.56 7.35 9.05
N LEU A 358 10.08 7.59 7.83
CA LEU A 358 10.05 8.89 7.18
C LEU A 358 8.58 9.32 7.06
N HIS A 359 8.20 10.34 7.80
CA HIS A 359 6.83 10.89 7.73
C HIS A 359 6.79 12.06 6.75
N MET A 360 5.96 11.92 5.72
CA MET A 360 5.79 12.91 4.66
C MET A 360 4.44 13.61 4.74
N GLU A 361 4.45 14.93 4.59
CA GLU A 361 3.27 15.76 4.37
C GLU A 361 3.56 16.83 3.30
N ASP A 362 2.64 17.04 2.38
CA ASP A 362 2.71 18.06 1.32
C ASP A 362 4.08 18.13 0.62
N GLY A 363 4.65 16.97 0.31
CA GLY A 363 5.93 16.85 -0.37
C GLY A 363 7.16 17.21 0.45
N LYS A 364 7.03 17.23 1.78
CA LYS A 364 8.12 17.45 2.74
C LYS A 364 8.27 16.24 3.66
N ILE A 365 9.45 16.01 4.16
CA ILE A 365 9.68 15.09 5.28
C ILE A 365 9.56 15.92 6.55
N ILE A 366 8.49 15.70 7.32
CA ILE A 366 8.19 16.45 8.54
C ILE A 366 8.74 15.80 9.79
N ASP A 367 8.96 14.48 9.76
CA ASP A 367 9.59 13.73 10.85
C ASP A 367 10.41 12.57 10.29
N ASN A 368 11.49 12.22 10.99
CA ASN A 368 12.45 11.21 10.60
C ASN A 368 13.02 10.57 11.88
N TYR A 369 12.61 9.33 12.19
CA TYR A 369 12.89 8.72 13.49
C TYR A 369 12.97 7.19 13.41
N LYS A 370 13.67 6.59 14.38
CA LYS A 370 13.61 5.15 14.60
C LYS A 370 12.20 4.76 15.01
N ILE A 371 11.77 3.56 14.65
CA ILE A 371 10.42 3.08 14.99
C ILE A 371 10.04 3.41 16.42
N ASN A 372 8.86 3.97 16.61
CA ASN A 372 8.31 4.37 17.89
C ASN A 372 6.80 4.07 17.89
N GLU A 373 6.39 3.14 18.75
CA GLU A 373 5.01 2.65 18.83
C GLU A 373 4.01 3.78 19.06
N GLU A 374 4.27 4.66 20.04
CA GLU A 374 3.37 5.76 20.41
C GLU A 374 3.15 6.74 19.25
N LYS A 375 4.22 7.12 18.52
CA LYS A 375 4.12 8.00 17.35
C LYS A 375 3.32 7.35 16.23
N LEU A 376 3.53 6.04 16.00
CA LEU A 376 2.82 5.30 14.96
C LEU A 376 1.34 5.10 15.32
N GLU A 377 1.03 4.76 16.57
CA GLU A 377 -0.35 4.67 17.05
C GLU A 377 -1.08 6.01 16.85
N ASN A 378 -0.47 7.11 17.21
CA ASN A 378 -1.05 8.45 17.01
C ASN A 378 -1.31 8.78 15.55
N PHE A 379 -0.52 8.24 14.61
CA PHE A 379 -0.70 8.44 13.17
C PHE A 379 -1.77 7.53 12.57
N PHE A 380 -1.79 6.24 12.96
CA PHE A 380 -2.63 5.22 12.32
C PHE A 380 -3.97 4.99 13.00
N LEU A 381 -4.07 5.19 14.31
CA LEU A 381 -5.26 4.85 15.08
C LEU A 381 -6.14 6.07 15.33
N LYS A 382 -7.45 5.81 15.37
CA LYS A 382 -8.45 6.80 15.75
C LYS A 382 -8.34 7.04 17.26
N ASN A 383 -8.11 8.30 17.67
CA ASN A 383 -8.12 8.72 19.07
C ASN A 383 -9.51 8.65 19.68
#